data_42b0badb9470f94ae0fd19fd94318111
#
_entry.id   42b0badb9470f94ae0fd19fd94318111
#
_cell.length_a   1.000
_cell.length_b   1.000
_cell.length_c   1.000
_cell.angle_alpha   90.00
_cell.angle_beta   90.00
_cell.angle_gamma   90.00
#
_symmetry.space_group_name_H-M   'P 1'
#
loop_
_entity.id
_entity.type
_entity.pdbx_description
1 polymer ?
#
loop_
_entity_poly.entity_id
_entity_poly.type
_entity_poly.pdbx_seq_one_letter_code
_entity_poly.pdbx_strand_id
1 'polypeptide(L)'
;MKEERLYIDNIPAVVYGGEADRAYLFVHGQCGRKEEGAAFAEIACAKGCQVLAIDLPGHGERAGGRDGFDPWTAAPELLRVFALMQRRWGDISLRANSIGAHFSMLALSGEPLRKALFVSPIVDMPRLIADMLRWAGASEEQLRERGEIATDFGQTLSWSYLSWERQHPVTGWVCPTAILYAGRDNMTGRETVERFAASCRAELTVAEDGEHWFHTPEQLAALRAWERERV
;
A
#
# COMPACT_ATOMS: atom_id res chain seq x y z
N MET A 1 22.05 -8.50 6.25
CA MET A 1 21.19 -9.03 5.18
C MET A 1 21.76 -8.56 3.84
N LYS A 2 21.76 -9.40 2.78
CA LYS A 2 22.22 -9.00 1.44
C LYS A 2 21.23 -7.99 0.86
N GLU A 3 21.72 -6.97 0.18
CA GLU A 3 20.94 -5.96 -0.53
C GLU A 3 21.43 -5.85 -1.97
N GLU A 4 20.51 -5.83 -2.91
CA GLU A 4 20.77 -5.63 -4.33
C GLU A 4 19.89 -4.46 -4.81
N ARG A 5 20.51 -3.33 -5.15
CA ARG A 5 19.81 -2.16 -5.72
C ARG A 5 19.72 -2.32 -7.23
N LEU A 6 18.56 -2.03 -7.79
CA LEU A 6 18.29 -2.15 -9.21
C LEU A 6 17.22 -1.15 -9.66
N TYR A 7 17.03 -1.07 -10.96
CA TYR A 7 15.91 -0.37 -11.57
C TYR A 7 15.07 -1.35 -12.36
N ILE A 8 13.76 -1.24 -12.23
CA ILE A 8 12.78 -1.95 -13.05
C ILE A 8 12.21 -0.91 -14.01
N ASP A 9 12.71 -0.90 -15.25
CA ASP A 9 12.60 0.24 -16.15
C ASP A 9 13.16 1.50 -15.46
N ASN A 10 12.32 2.47 -15.13
CA ASN A 10 12.67 3.69 -14.38
C ASN A 10 12.26 3.65 -12.89
N ILE A 11 11.81 2.50 -12.38
CA ILE A 11 11.34 2.35 -11.00
C ILE A 11 12.51 1.93 -10.11
N PRO A 12 12.97 2.76 -9.17
CA PRO A 12 14.01 2.36 -8.23
C PRO A 12 13.51 1.24 -7.33
N ALA A 13 14.33 0.22 -7.15
CA ALA A 13 13.99 -0.96 -6.39
C ALA A 13 15.18 -1.48 -5.57
N VAL A 14 14.88 -2.26 -4.54
CA VAL A 14 15.87 -2.98 -3.76
C VAL A 14 15.37 -4.39 -3.47
N VAL A 15 16.23 -5.39 -3.67
CA VAL A 15 15.98 -6.77 -3.26
C VAL A 15 16.79 -7.06 -2.01
N TYR A 16 16.09 -7.48 -0.97
CA TYR A 16 16.67 -7.94 0.29
C TYR A 16 16.70 -9.46 0.36
N GLY A 17 17.77 -10.02 0.93
CA GLY A 17 17.93 -11.45 1.21
C GLY A 17 18.82 -12.18 0.22
N GLY A 18 19.18 -13.41 0.57
CA GLY A 18 19.87 -14.36 -0.32
C GLY A 18 18.89 -14.95 -1.35
N GLU A 19 19.41 -15.74 -2.30
CA GLU A 19 18.55 -16.42 -3.28
C GLU A 19 17.46 -17.25 -2.63
N ALA A 20 16.25 -17.13 -3.13
CA ALA A 20 15.07 -17.87 -2.70
C ALA A 20 14.06 -17.96 -3.85
N ASP A 21 13.23 -18.99 -3.85
CA ASP A 21 12.14 -19.15 -4.82
C ASP A 21 10.87 -18.36 -4.41
N ARG A 22 10.81 -17.90 -3.15
CA ARG A 22 9.71 -17.15 -2.58
C ARG A 22 10.09 -15.69 -2.38
N ALA A 23 9.20 -14.78 -2.75
CA ALA A 23 9.42 -13.36 -2.53
C ALA A 23 8.16 -12.62 -2.06
N TYR A 24 8.39 -11.51 -1.37
CA TYR A 24 7.38 -10.50 -1.10
C TYR A 24 7.64 -9.27 -1.98
N LEU A 25 6.59 -8.73 -2.56
CA LEU A 25 6.57 -7.35 -3.02
C LEU A 25 6.22 -6.47 -1.82
N PHE A 26 7.10 -5.54 -1.47
CA PHE A 26 6.83 -4.54 -0.43
C PHE A 26 6.48 -3.21 -1.09
N VAL A 27 5.30 -2.67 -0.75
CA VAL A 27 4.79 -1.39 -1.26
C VAL A 27 4.54 -0.45 -0.09
N HIS A 28 5.31 0.63 -0.03
CA HIS A 28 5.21 1.63 1.04
C HIS A 28 3.92 2.47 0.91
N GLY A 29 3.59 3.24 1.95
CA GLY A 29 2.53 4.23 1.97
C GLY A 29 2.97 5.60 1.47
N GLN A 30 2.09 6.60 1.60
CA GLN A 30 2.43 7.99 1.31
C GLN A 30 3.58 8.47 2.19
N CYS A 31 4.43 9.33 1.65
CA CYS A 31 5.68 9.82 2.26
C CYS A 31 6.72 8.73 2.56
N GLY A 32 6.47 7.48 2.17
CA GLY A 32 7.37 6.36 2.36
C GLY A 32 8.42 6.22 1.26
N ARG A 33 9.19 5.14 1.34
CA ARG A 33 10.23 4.79 0.37
C ARG A 33 10.57 3.30 0.47
N LYS A 34 11.24 2.76 -0.55
CA LYS A 34 11.63 1.34 -0.64
C LYS A 34 12.45 0.83 0.55
N GLU A 35 13.27 1.70 1.17
CA GLU A 35 14.10 1.33 2.31
C GLU A 35 13.27 0.92 3.55
N GLU A 36 12.01 1.32 3.66
CA GLU A 36 11.10 0.86 4.73
C GLU A 36 10.88 -0.66 4.68
N GLY A 37 11.03 -1.26 3.51
CA GLY A 37 10.99 -2.71 3.33
C GLY A 37 12.05 -3.47 4.10
N ALA A 38 13.16 -2.84 4.51
CA ALA A 38 14.26 -3.50 5.21
C ALA A 38 13.83 -4.12 6.55
N ALA A 39 12.99 -3.42 7.31
CA ALA A 39 12.49 -3.92 8.60
C ALA A 39 11.62 -5.18 8.45
N PHE A 40 10.76 -5.21 7.42
CA PHE A 40 9.98 -6.39 7.07
C PHE A 40 10.88 -7.51 6.51
N ALA A 41 11.88 -7.15 5.73
CA ALA A 41 12.80 -8.10 5.13
C ALA A 41 13.63 -8.88 6.18
N GLU A 42 13.94 -8.29 7.34
CA GLU A 42 14.56 -9.03 8.44
C GLU A 42 13.73 -10.26 8.84
N ILE A 43 12.41 -10.11 8.85
CA ILE A 43 11.47 -11.18 9.21
C ILE A 43 11.30 -12.17 8.05
N ALA A 44 11.06 -11.67 6.85
CA ALA A 44 10.78 -12.49 5.68
C ALA A 44 12.00 -13.32 5.25
N CYS A 45 13.19 -12.74 5.28
CA CYS A 45 14.41 -13.44 4.92
C CYS A 45 14.79 -14.53 5.93
N ALA A 46 14.50 -14.33 7.21
CA ALA A 46 14.68 -15.37 8.23
C ALA A 46 13.77 -16.60 7.99
N LYS A 47 12.69 -16.44 7.21
CA LYS A 47 11.79 -17.51 6.80
C LYS A 47 12.01 -17.98 5.35
N GLY A 48 13.17 -17.64 4.77
CA GLY A 48 13.58 -18.09 3.43
C GLY A 48 12.81 -17.40 2.28
N CYS A 49 12.44 -16.14 2.45
CA CYS A 49 11.87 -15.32 1.39
C CYS A 49 12.82 -14.17 1.04
N GLN A 50 12.81 -13.71 -0.21
CA GLN A 50 13.35 -12.41 -0.56
C GLN A 50 12.27 -11.32 -0.40
N VAL A 51 12.68 -10.06 -0.33
CA VAL A 51 11.76 -8.93 -0.38
C VAL A 51 12.21 -7.98 -1.48
N LEU A 52 11.38 -7.75 -2.47
CA LEU A 52 11.53 -6.68 -3.44
C LEU A 52 10.72 -5.48 -2.94
N ALA A 53 11.37 -4.36 -2.70
CA ALA A 53 10.73 -3.10 -2.37
C ALA A 53 10.99 -2.06 -3.46
N ILE A 54 10.01 -1.22 -3.76
CA ILE A 54 10.06 -0.20 -4.82
C ILE A 54 9.74 1.18 -4.28
N ASP A 55 10.20 2.23 -4.97
CA ASP A 55 9.70 3.58 -4.78
C ASP A 55 8.48 3.84 -5.66
N LEU A 56 7.36 4.20 -5.05
CA LEU A 56 6.16 4.65 -5.76
C LEU A 56 6.41 6.00 -6.47
N PRO A 57 5.59 6.37 -7.49
CA PRO A 57 5.69 7.68 -8.14
C PRO A 57 5.78 8.83 -7.15
N GLY A 58 6.69 9.78 -7.38
CA GLY A 58 6.89 10.96 -6.53
C GLY A 58 7.55 10.70 -5.17
N HIS A 59 8.00 9.47 -4.88
CA HIS A 59 8.57 9.08 -3.58
C HIS A 59 10.01 8.55 -3.70
N GLY A 60 10.71 8.50 -2.57
CA GLY A 60 12.06 7.97 -2.52
C GLY A 60 13.01 8.65 -3.51
N GLU A 61 13.69 7.90 -4.36
CA GLU A 61 14.58 8.44 -5.41
C GLU A 61 13.81 9.16 -6.54
N ARG A 62 12.48 9.04 -6.58
CA ARG A 62 11.60 9.72 -7.55
C ARG A 62 10.99 11.01 -7.00
N ALA A 63 11.36 11.43 -5.78
CA ALA A 63 10.86 12.64 -5.16
C ALA A 63 11.23 13.87 -6.01
N GLY A 64 10.27 14.77 -6.25
CA GLY A 64 10.45 15.94 -7.11
C GLY A 64 10.47 15.64 -8.62
N GLY A 65 10.24 14.39 -9.02
CA GLY A 65 10.06 13.99 -10.41
C GLY A 65 8.74 14.50 -11.00
N ARG A 66 8.53 14.20 -12.30
CA ARG A 66 7.33 14.61 -13.04
C ARG A 66 6.17 13.62 -12.91
N ASP A 67 6.42 12.43 -12.35
CA ASP A 67 5.44 11.36 -12.24
C ASP A 67 4.42 11.70 -11.15
N GLY A 68 3.15 11.71 -11.50
CA GLY A 68 2.07 11.94 -10.56
C GLY A 68 1.91 10.78 -9.58
N PHE A 69 1.61 11.09 -8.31
CA PHE A 69 1.24 10.11 -7.31
C PHE A 69 -0.27 9.82 -7.41
N ASP A 70 -0.62 9.11 -8.46
CA ASP A 70 -2.00 8.81 -8.82
C ASP A 70 -2.16 7.33 -9.22
N PRO A 71 -3.40 6.79 -9.19
CA PRO A 71 -3.64 5.38 -9.46
C PRO A 71 -3.38 4.97 -10.92
N TRP A 72 -3.58 5.87 -11.88
CA TRP A 72 -3.33 5.56 -13.30
C TRP A 72 -1.85 5.54 -13.66
N THR A 73 -0.98 6.05 -12.80
CA THR A 73 0.48 5.89 -12.89
C THR A 73 0.96 4.72 -12.05
N ALA A 74 0.56 4.65 -10.78
CA ALA A 74 1.06 3.66 -9.83
C ALA A 74 0.60 2.23 -10.15
N ALA A 75 -0.67 2.02 -10.52
CA ALA A 75 -1.18 0.68 -10.76
C ALA A 75 -0.55 -0.01 -11.97
N PRO A 76 -0.38 0.62 -13.15
CA PRO A 76 0.35 0.02 -14.26
C PRO A 76 1.82 -0.26 -13.95
N GLU A 77 2.48 0.56 -13.12
CA GLU A 77 3.85 0.31 -12.69
C GLU A 77 3.96 -0.92 -11.79
N LEU A 78 3.06 -1.05 -10.81
CA LEU A 78 3.00 -2.23 -9.94
C LEU A 78 2.75 -3.51 -10.74
N LEU A 79 1.91 -3.46 -11.76
CA LEU A 79 1.69 -4.61 -12.64
C LEU A 79 2.96 -5.00 -13.42
N ARG A 80 3.73 -4.01 -13.93
CA ARG A 80 5.03 -4.30 -14.58
C ARG A 80 6.05 -4.90 -13.61
N VAL A 81 6.12 -4.36 -12.39
CA VAL A 81 6.98 -4.91 -11.33
C VAL A 81 6.59 -6.36 -11.04
N PHE A 82 5.31 -6.64 -10.89
CA PHE A 82 4.81 -7.98 -10.63
C PHE A 82 5.13 -8.95 -11.77
N ALA A 83 4.93 -8.54 -13.02
CA ALA A 83 5.29 -9.35 -14.19
C ALA A 83 6.80 -9.68 -14.27
N LEU A 84 7.66 -8.78 -13.81
CA LEU A 84 9.09 -9.07 -13.66
C LEU A 84 9.33 -10.06 -12.52
N MET A 85 8.64 -9.89 -11.40
CA MET A 85 8.75 -10.82 -10.28
C MET A 85 8.37 -12.25 -10.66
N GLN A 86 7.33 -12.44 -11.46
CA GLN A 86 6.89 -13.76 -11.95
C GLN A 86 7.95 -14.49 -12.80
N ARG A 87 8.91 -13.76 -13.36
CA ARG A 87 10.04 -14.36 -14.10
C ARG A 87 11.17 -14.82 -13.21
N ARG A 88 11.23 -14.30 -12.00
CA ARG A 88 12.35 -14.53 -11.06
C ARG A 88 11.95 -15.43 -9.89
N TRP A 89 10.70 -15.39 -9.44
CA TRP A 89 10.22 -16.12 -8.27
C TRP A 89 8.98 -16.94 -8.59
N GLY A 90 8.98 -18.18 -8.10
CA GLY A 90 7.83 -19.10 -8.29
C GLY A 90 6.65 -18.82 -7.35
N ASP A 91 6.89 -18.12 -6.23
CA ASP A 91 5.90 -17.88 -5.20
C ASP A 91 5.99 -16.44 -4.71
N ILE A 92 5.00 -15.62 -5.05
CA ILE A 92 4.98 -14.19 -4.75
C ILE A 92 3.86 -13.86 -3.78
N SER A 93 4.23 -13.16 -2.72
CA SER A 93 3.32 -12.57 -1.75
C SER A 93 3.43 -11.05 -1.76
N LEU A 94 2.45 -10.38 -1.18
CA LEU A 94 2.40 -8.92 -1.10
C LEU A 94 2.46 -8.47 0.37
N ARG A 95 3.18 -7.40 0.64
CA ARG A 95 3.16 -6.64 1.89
C ARG A 95 3.03 -5.16 1.56
N ALA A 96 1.92 -4.53 1.93
CA ALA A 96 1.64 -3.16 1.52
C ALA A 96 1.06 -2.32 2.67
N ASN A 97 1.40 -1.03 2.69
CA ASN A 97 0.95 -0.04 3.66
C ASN A 97 -0.04 0.95 3.03
N SER A 98 -1.10 1.29 3.77
CA SER A 98 -1.96 2.46 3.48
C SER A 98 -2.40 2.54 2.01
N ILE A 99 -2.08 3.63 1.33
CA ILE A 99 -2.35 3.83 -0.11
C ILE A 99 -1.58 2.86 -1.00
N GLY A 100 -0.42 2.37 -0.56
CA GLY A 100 0.29 1.30 -1.27
C GLY A 100 -0.52 0.02 -1.36
N ALA A 101 -1.32 -0.31 -0.34
CA ALA A 101 -2.27 -1.42 -0.40
C ALA A 101 -3.39 -1.13 -1.41
N HIS A 102 -3.90 0.09 -1.46
CA HIS A 102 -4.91 0.52 -2.43
C HIS A 102 -4.43 0.35 -3.87
N PHE A 103 -3.27 0.93 -4.21
CA PHE A 103 -2.68 0.78 -5.55
C PHE A 103 -2.38 -0.68 -5.90
N SER A 104 -1.95 -1.46 -4.92
CA SER A 104 -1.71 -2.89 -5.11
C SER A 104 -2.99 -3.66 -5.42
N MET A 105 -4.09 -3.34 -4.75
CA MET A 105 -5.40 -3.95 -5.04
C MET A 105 -5.90 -3.59 -6.44
N LEU A 106 -5.74 -2.34 -6.87
CA LEU A 106 -6.09 -1.90 -8.23
C LEU A 106 -5.27 -2.63 -9.30
N ALA A 107 -3.97 -2.81 -9.04
CA ALA A 107 -3.05 -3.41 -10.00
C ALA A 107 -3.14 -4.94 -10.06
N LEU A 108 -3.30 -5.61 -8.91
CA LEU A 108 -3.00 -7.03 -8.74
C LEU A 108 -4.21 -7.89 -8.36
N SER A 109 -5.45 -7.36 -8.47
CA SER A 109 -6.65 -8.12 -8.08
C SER A 109 -6.87 -9.40 -8.87
N GLY A 110 -6.36 -9.51 -10.10
CA GLY A 110 -6.45 -10.70 -10.94
C GLY A 110 -5.18 -11.55 -10.98
N GLU A 111 -4.13 -11.16 -10.25
CA GLU A 111 -2.82 -11.78 -10.33
C GLU A 111 -2.65 -12.94 -9.33
N PRO A 112 -1.83 -13.95 -9.63
CA PRO A 112 -1.65 -15.14 -8.80
C PRO A 112 -0.75 -14.85 -7.58
N LEU A 113 -1.24 -14.01 -6.67
CA LEU A 113 -0.60 -13.78 -5.38
C LEU A 113 -0.90 -14.94 -4.42
N ARG A 114 0.14 -15.41 -3.73
CA ARG A 114 -0.01 -16.41 -2.67
C ARG A 114 -0.80 -15.88 -1.48
N LYS A 115 -0.44 -14.70 -1.01
CA LYS A 115 -1.12 -13.98 0.08
C LYS A 115 -0.77 -12.50 0.08
N ALA A 116 -1.58 -11.72 0.76
CA ALA A 116 -1.33 -10.30 1.00
C ALA A 116 -1.34 -9.99 2.50
N LEU A 117 -0.42 -9.15 2.94
CA LEU A 117 -0.32 -8.60 4.28
C LEU A 117 -0.51 -7.08 4.18
N PHE A 118 -1.61 -6.57 4.66
CA PHE A 118 -1.92 -5.14 4.63
C PHE A 118 -1.83 -4.51 6.01
N VAL A 119 -1.22 -3.34 6.09
CA VAL A 119 -1.16 -2.53 7.32
C VAL A 119 -1.84 -1.21 7.08
N SER A 120 -2.85 -0.90 7.89
CA SER A 120 -3.69 0.30 7.79
C SER A 120 -4.14 0.60 6.34
N PRO A 121 -4.71 -0.36 5.59
CA PRO A 121 -4.97 -0.18 4.16
C PRO A 121 -6.04 0.88 3.90
N ILE A 122 -5.85 1.66 2.83
CA ILE A 122 -6.94 2.45 2.26
C ILE A 122 -7.75 1.51 1.37
N VAL A 123 -8.96 1.18 1.79
CA VAL A 123 -9.84 0.22 1.11
C VAL A 123 -11.03 0.87 0.40
N ASP A 124 -11.25 2.16 0.63
CA ASP A 124 -12.32 2.96 0.02
C ASP A 124 -11.81 4.40 -0.19
N MET A 125 -11.13 4.61 -1.31
CA MET A 125 -10.54 5.91 -1.65
C MET A 125 -11.60 7.00 -1.88
N PRO A 126 -12.72 6.77 -2.57
CA PRO A 126 -13.78 7.77 -2.67
C PRO A 126 -14.32 8.23 -1.31
N ARG A 127 -14.43 7.31 -0.34
CA ARG A 127 -14.84 7.65 1.03
C ARG A 127 -13.79 8.51 1.73
N LEU A 128 -12.52 8.15 1.62
CA LEU A 128 -11.43 8.93 2.19
C LEU A 128 -11.41 10.36 1.62
N ILE A 129 -11.56 10.52 0.30
CA ILE A 129 -11.62 11.85 -0.33
C ILE A 129 -12.83 12.64 0.18
N ALA A 130 -13.97 12.00 0.35
CA ALA A 130 -15.16 12.66 0.92
C ALA A 130 -14.94 13.10 2.38
N ASP A 131 -14.21 12.31 3.17
CA ASP A 131 -13.83 12.67 4.54
C ASP A 131 -12.83 13.84 4.54
N MET A 132 -11.83 13.81 3.65
CA MET A 132 -10.87 14.92 3.47
C MET A 132 -11.53 16.22 3.04
N LEU A 133 -12.52 16.17 2.15
CA LEU A 133 -13.32 17.35 1.79
C LEU A 133 -14.04 17.95 3.00
N ARG A 134 -14.63 17.10 3.85
CA ARG A 134 -15.27 17.57 5.11
C ARG A 134 -14.26 18.21 6.07
N TRP A 135 -13.07 17.64 6.20
CA TRP A 135 -11.98 18.22 7.02
C TRP A 135 -11.51 19.57 6.50
N ALA A 136 -11.49 19.74 5.17
CA ALA A 136 -11.13 20.99 4.50
C ALA A 136 -12.28 22.03 4.50
N GLY A 137 -13.47 21.68 5.02
CA GLY A 137 -14.65 22.56 4.95
C GLY A 137 -15.12 22.80 3.51
N ALA A 138 -14.85 21.85 2.61
CA ALA A 138 -15.20 21.93 1.20
C ALA A 138 -16.24 20.89 0.80
N SER A 139 -16.95 21.16 -0.30
CA SER A 139 -17.91 20.24 -0.88
C SER A 139 -17.36 19.57 -2.14
N GLU A 140 -17.98 18.45 -2.51
CA GLU A 140 -17.67 17.78 -3.77
C GLU A 140 -18.00 18.64 -4.99
N GLU A 141 -19.06 19.46 -4.91
CA GLU A 141 -19.42 20.37 -5.97
C GLU A 141 -18.34 21.44 -6.19
N GLN A 142 -17.80 21.99 -5.11
CA GLN A 142 -16.65 22.90 -5.17
C GLN A 142 -15.40 22.24 -5.76
N LEU A 143 -15.16 20.97 -5.43
CA LEU A 143 -14.05 20.21 -6.01
C LEU A 143 -14.26 20.03 -7.52
N ARG A 144 -15.48 19.71 -7.94
CA ARG A 144 -15.82 19.55 -9.36
C ARG A 144 -15.65 20.84 -10.15
N GLU A 145 -16.09 21.97 -9.59
CA GLU A 145 -16.02 23.28 -10.24
C GLU A 145 -14.58 23.80 -10.36
N ARG A 146 -13.76 23.59 -9.32
CA ARG A 146 -12.36 24.08 -9.25
C ARG A 146 -11.36 23.12 -9.89
N GLY A 147 -11.72 21.86 -10.05
CA GLY A 147 -10.82 20.78 -10.46
C GLY A 147 -9.90 20.30 -9.35
N GLU A 148 -9.35 21.22 -8.55
CA GLU A 148 -8.46 20.93 -7.44
C GLU A 148 -8.74 21.84 -6.24
N ILE A 149 -8.49 21.30 -5.03
CA ILE A 149 -8.56 22.04 -3.76
C ILE A 149 -7.32 21.69 -2.93
N ALA A 150 -6.45 22.69 -2.72
CA ALA A 150 -5.36 22.57 -1.75
C ALA A 150 -5.93 22.60 -0.32
N THR A 151 -5.37 21.76 0.55
CA THR A 151 -5.82 21.67 1.95
C THR A 151 -4.72 22.09 2.92
N ASP A 152 -5.10 22.52 4.11
CA ASP A 152 -4.18 22.93 5.18
C ASP A 152 -3.39 21.74 5.78
N PHE A 153 -3.82 20.50 5.52
CA PHE A 153 -3.12 19.28 5.95
C PHE A 153 -2.19 18.71 4.86
N GLY A 154 -1.86 19.51 3.84
CA GLY A 154 -0.79 19.20 2.88
C GLY A 154 -1.19 18.31 1.70
N GLN A 155 -2.48 17.99 1.54
CA GLN A 155 -3.00 17.26 0.37
C GLN A 155 -3.66 18.22 -0.61
N THR A 156 -3.49 17.98 -1.90
CA THR A 156 -4.33 18.58 -2.93
C THR A 156 -5.37 17.56 -3.36
N LEU A 157 -6.64 17.86 -3.08
CA LEU A 157 -7.75 17.03 -3.53
C LEU A 157 -8.02 17.31 -5.00
N SER A 158 -8.25 16.28 -5.80
CA SER A 158 -8.44 16.40 -7.25
C SER A 158 -9.74 15.76 -7.69
N TRP A 159 -10.51 16.48 -8.50
CA TRP A 159 -11.72 15.96 -9.11
C TRP A 159 -11.44 14.82 -10.09
N SER A 160 -10.36 14.91 -10.84
CA SER A 160 -9.95 13.85 -11.76
C SER A 160 -9.62 12.56 -11.01
N TYR A 161 -8.94 12.66 -9.85
CA TYR A 161 -8.65 11.51 -9.00
C TYR A 161 -9.94 10.87 -8.48
N LEU A 162 -10.83 11.64 -7.86
CA LEU A 162 -12.11 11.12 -7.34
C LEU A 162 -12.97 10.49 -8.45
N SER A 163 -13.03 11.14 -9.62
CA SER A 163 -13.80 10.63 -10.75
C SER A 163 -13.24 9.32 -11.29
N TRP A 164 -11.92 9.20 -11.34
CA TRP A 164 -11.25 7.98 -11.77
C TRP A 164 -11.51 6.83 -10.80
N GLU A 165 -11.36 7.06 -9.50
CA GLU A 165 -11.60 6.06 -8.45
C GLU A 165 -13.04 5.52 -8.49
N ARG A 166 -14.02 6.36 -8.75
CA ARG A 166 -15.43 5.94 -8.91
C ARG A 166 -15.66 5.06 -10.12
N GLN A 167 -14.87 5.22 -11.16
CA GLN A 167 -14.95 4.42 -12.40
C GLN A 167 -14.14 3.12 -12.27
N HIS A 168 -13.20 3.06 -11.35
CA HIS A 168 -12.29 1.92 -11.14
C HIS A 168 -12.32 1.45 -9.68
N PRO A 169 -13.47 1.07 -9.13
CA PRO A 169 -13.55 0.63 -7.75
C PRO A 169 -12.73 -0.64 -7.52
N VAL A 170 -12.12 -0.75 -6.36
CA VAL A 170 -11.48 -2.02 -5.94
C VAL A 170 -12.57 -3.07 -5.78
N THR A 171 -12.67 -3.96 -6.75
CA THR A 171 -13.63 -5.08 -6.75
C THR A 171 -12.91 -6.40 -7.01
N GLY A 172 -13.49 -7.50 -6.54
CA GLY A 172 -12.99 -8.84 -6.87
C GLY A 172 -11.65 -9.21 -6.24
N TRP A 173 -11.24 -8.54 -5.15
CA TRP A 173 -10.05 -8.95 -4.41
C TRP A 173 -10.26 -10.34 -3.78
N VAL A 174 -9.55 -11.34 -4.28
CA VAL A 174 -9.70 -12.77 -3.90
C VAL A 174 -8.44 -13.35 -3.27
N CYS A 175 -7.34 -12.61 -3.25
CA CYS A 175 -6.09 -13.06 -2.64
C CYS A 175 -6.28 -13.32 -1.14
N PRO A 176 -5.81 -14.46 -0.59
CA PRO A 176 -5.78 -14.67 0.86
C PRO A 176 -5.09 -13.50 1.56
N THR A 177 -5.80 -12.81 2.42
CA THR A 177 -5.34 -11.53 2.99
C THR A 177 -5.42 -11.53 4.51
N ALA A 178 -4.38 -11.01 5.15
CA ALA A 178 -4.41 -10.61 6.55
C ALA A 178 -4.22 -9.09 6.65
N ILE A 179 -5.00 -8.45 7.50
CA ILE A 179 -5.00 -7.00 7.72
C ILE A 179 -4.62 -6.72 9.17
N LEU A 180 -3.63 -5.87 9.38
CA LEU A 180 -3.40 -5.19 10.65
C LEU A 180 -4.01 -3.81 10.57
N TYR A 181 -5.08 -3.59 11.30
CA TYR A 181 -5.77 -2.30 11.38
C TYR A 181 -5.37 -1.55 12.63
N ALA A 182 -5.06 -0.28 12.49
CA ALA A 182 -4.77 0.62 13.60
C ALA A 182 -6.08 1.06 14.28
N GLY A 183 -6.25 0.76 15.56
CA GLY A 183 -7.49 1.07 16.28
C GLY A 183 -7.80 2.57 16.39
N ARG A 184 -6.75 3.41 16.30
CA ARG A 184 -6.83 4.88 16.29
C ARG A 184 -6.60 5.46 14.89
N ASP A 185 -6.91 4.70 13.84
CA ASP A 185 -6.76 5.14 12.46
C ASP A 185 -7.67 6.34 12.17
N ASN A 186 -7.09 7.43 11.68
CA ASN A 186 -7.80 8.66 11.33
C ASN A 186 -8.06 8.80 9.82
N MET A 187 -7.57 7.86 9.00
CA MET A 187 -7.71 7.88 7.54
C MET A 187 -8.82 6.93 7.07
N THR A 188 -8.90 5.74 7.65
CA THR A 188 -9.90 4.73 7.28
C THR A 188 -10.69 4.32 8.51
N GLY A 189 -12.00 4.55 8.50
CA GLY A 189 -12.86 4.17 9.62
C GLY A 189 -12.95 2.64 9.79
N ARG A 190 -13.02 2.18 11.03
CA ARG A 190 -13.06 0.76 11.41
C ARG A 190 -14.14 -0.03 10.66
N GLU A 191 -15.35 0.50 10.60
CA GLU A 191 -16.48 -0.13 9.89
C GLU A 191 -16.17 -0.36 8.38
N THR A 192 -15.43 0.56 7.76
CA THR A 192 -15.04 0.45 6.35
C THR A 192 -14.07 -0.71 6.13
N VAL A 193 -13.07 -0.83 7.01
CA VAL A 193 -12.11 -1.95 6.95
C VAL A 193 -12.79 -3.28 7.30
N GLU A 194 -13.68 -3.33 8.29
CA GLU A 194 -14.42 -4.53 8.66
C GLU A 194 -15.31 -5.02 7.49
N ARG A 195 -16.00 -4.12 6.80
CA ARG A 195 -16.79 -4.47 5.60
C ARG A 195 -15.91 -5.01 4.48
N PHE A 196 -14.77 -4.37 4.23
CA PHE A 196 -13.83 -4.86 3.22
C PHE A 196 -13.29 -6.24 3.60
N ALA A 197 -12.84 -6.43 4.84
CA ALA A 197 -12.33 -7.71 5.33
C ALA A 197 -13.39 -8.82 5.17
N ALA A 198 -14.64 -8.54 5.53
CA ALA A 198 -15.74 -9.47 5.36
C ALA A 198 -15.99 -9.82 3.88
N SER A 199 -15.92 -8.83 2.98
CA SER A 199 -16.20 -9.02 1.55
C SER A 199 -15.17 -9.94 0.85
N CYS A 200 -13.91 -9.86 1.24
CA CYS A 200 -12.83 -10.70 0.69
C CYS A 200 -12.39 -11.84 1.63
N ARG A 201 -13.08 -12.04 2.76
CA ARG A 201 -12.74 -13.04 3.79
C ARG A 201 -11.33 -12.89 4.35
N ALA A 202 -10.87 -11.64 4.48
CA ALA A 202 -9.58 -11.35 5.06
C ALA A 202 -9.58 -11.56 6.58
N GLU A 203 -8.46 -12.01 7.11
CA GLU A 203 -8.21 -12.03 8.55
C GLU A 203 -7.96 -10.59 9.02
N LEU A 204 -8.74 -10.09 9.97
CA LEU A 204 -8.59 -8.75 10.53
C LEU A 204 -8.05 -8.82 11.96
N THR A 205 -6.91 -8.19 12.17
CA THR A 205 -6.34 -7.96 13.50
C THR A 205 -6.40 -6.46 13.80
N VAL A 206 -6.91 -6.10 14.97
CA VAL A 206 -6.96 -4.70 15.42
C VAL A 206 -5.88 -4.47 16.47
N ALA A 207 -4.97 -3.55 16.19
CA ALA A 207 -4.06 -2.99 17.18
C ALA A 207 -4.73 -1.77 17.82
N GLU A 208 -5.41 -1.95 18.94
CA GLU A 208 -6.30 -0.94 19.53
C GLU A 208 -5.59 0.40 19.82
N ASP A 209 -4.31 0.37 20.20
CA ASP A 209 -3.49 1.57 20.44
C ASP A 209 -2.67 2.00 19.20
N GLY A 210 -2.84 1.33 18.07
CA GLY A 210 -2.15 1.66 16.82
C GLY A 210 -2.71 2.94 16.20
N GLU A 211 -1.82 3.77 15.69
CA GLU A 211 -2.13 4.88 14.81
C GLU A 211 -1.87 4.50 13.35
N HIS A 212 -2.46 5.20 12.40
CA HIS A 212 -2.40 4.84 10.95
C HIS A 212 -1.00 4.44 10.48
N TRP A 213 0.02 5.08 10.94
CA TRP A 213 1.42 4.88 10.53
C TRP A 213 2.26 4.32 11.68
N PHE A 214 1.94 3.29 12.30
CA PHE A 214 2.71 2.64 13.38
C PHE A 214 4.14 3.20 13.54
N HIS A 215 4.41 4.00 14.57
CA HIS A 215 5.67 4.75 14.70
C HIS A 215 6.28 4.72 16.10
N THR A 216 5.50 4.47 17.15
CA THR A 216 6.08 4.34 18.49
C THR A 216 6.75 2.97 18.67
N PRO A 217 7.71 2.82 19.59
CA PRO A 217 8.33 1.53 19.85
C PRO A 217 7.34 0.40 20.11
N GLU A 218 6.26 0.69 20.85
CA GLU A 218 5.21 -0.27 21.20
C GLU A 218 4.39 -0.66 19.97
N GLN A 219 4.02 0.30 19.15
CA GLN A 219 3.28 0.07 17.90
C GLN A 219 4.13 -0.72 16.90
N LEU A 220 5.42 -0.37 16.75
CA LEU A 220 6.35 -1.12 15.91
C LEU A 220 6.58 -2.54 16.42
N ALA A 221 6.62 -2.75 17.74
CA ALA A 221 6.71 -4.08 18.31
C ALA A 221 5.47 -4.94 18.01
N ALA A 222 4.27 -4.36 18.10
CA ALA A 222 3.01 -5.01 17.73
C ALA A 222 2.98 -5.35 16.24
N LEU A 223 3.36 -4.42 15.36
CA LEU A 223 3.49 -4.65 13.93
C LEU A 223 4.44 -5.81 13.62
N ARG A 224 5.64 -5.80 14.18
CA ARG A 224 6.63 -6.86 13.98
C ARG A 224 6.18 -8.22 14.52
N ALA A 225 5.47 -8.25 15.63
CA ALA A 225 4.89 -9.49 16.18
C ALA A 225 3.86 -10.06 15.20
N TRP A 226 2.94 -9.23 14.71
CA TRP A 226 1.94 -9.61 13.74
C TRP A 226 2.56 -10.11 12.41
N GLU A 227 3.61 -9.44 11.92
CA GLU A 227 4.34 -9.87 10.72
C GLU A 227 5.02 -11.23 10.91
N ARG A 228 5.68 -11.48 12.05
CA ARG A 228 6.34 -12.77 12.33
C ARG A 228 5.37 -13.95 12.32
N GLU A 229 4.16 -13.75 12.76
CA GLU A 229 3.13 -14.80 12.76
C GLU A 229 2.62 -15.13 11.35
N ARG A 230 2.64 -14.15 10.43
CA ARG A 230 1.96 -14.22 9.13
C ARG A 230 2.86 -14.39 7.90
N VAL A 231 4.15 -14.17 8.04
CA VAL A 231 5.15 -14.43 6.97
C VAL A 231 5.38 -15.90 6.67
#